data_f11eea73a7c47eba5efa10db8ae3b642
#
_entry.id   f11eea73a7c47eba5efa10db8ae3b642
#
_cell.length_a   1.000
_cell.length_b   1.000
_cell.length_c   1.000
_cell.angle_alpha   90.00
_cell.angle_beta   90.00
_cell.angle_gamma   90.00
#
_symmetry.space_group_name_H-M   'P 1'
#
loop_
_entity.id
_entity.type
_entity.pdbx_description
1 polymer ?
#
loop_
_entity_poly.entity_id
_entity_poly.type
_entity_poly.pdbx_seq_one_letter_code
_entity_poly.pdbx_strand_id
1 'polypeptide(L)'
;MSHHKDIKRITTHVLQEMKGRGEKISMLTAYDYSIAKIVDEAGTDIILVGDSASNVMAGHETTLPITLDQMIYHASSVIRAINRSLVVVDLPFGNYQGDSREALRSAIRIMKEAEAHSVKLEGGREIIESVERILSAGIPVMGHLGLTPQSIYKFGTYTVRAKEEEEAKVLLEDAILLQEAGCFGIILEKVPADLATKVADKLEIPVIGIGAGGGVDGQVLVLHDMLGITQEFSPRFLRRYHDLHKEILMACSNYIDDVKSRNFPNSEEQY
;
A
#
# COMPACT_ATOMS: atom_id res chain seq x y z
N MET A 1 12.41 30.48 17.98
CA MET A 1 11.10 29.92 18.36
C MET A 1 10.65 29.03 17.21
N SER A 2 10.69 27.71 17.39
CA SER A 2 10.27 26.73 16.38
C SER A 2 8.75 26.80 16.27
N HIS A 3 8.24 27.23 15.12
CA HIS A 3 6.84 27.04 14.77
C HIS A 3 6.64 25.52 14.50
N HIS A 4 6.35 24.74 15.55
CA HIS A 4 5.65 23.47 15.35
C HIS A 4 4.28 23.84 14.79
N LYS A 5 4.10 23.77 13.46
CA LYS A 5 2.77 23.61 12.89
C LYS A 5 2.18 22.37 13.56
N ASP A 6 1.00 22.51 14.16
CA ASP A 6 0.22 21.37 14.65
C ASP A 6 -0.03 20.44 13.44
N ILE A 7 0.80 19.40 13.32
CA ILE A 7 0.68 18.40 12.24
C ILE A 7 -0.54 17.56 12.61
N LYS A 8 -1.65 17.81 11.93
CA LYS A 8 -2.88 17.03 12.12
C LYS A 8 -2.66 15.62 11.56
N ARG A 9 -2.62 14.61 12.43
CA ARG A 9 -2.52 13.20 12.05
C ARG A 9 -3.72 12.76 11.22
N ILE A 10 -3.47 11.97 10.19
CA ILE A 10 -4.50 11.27 9.43
C ILE A 10 -4.93 10.03 10.21
N THR A 11 -6.23 9.91 10.42
CA THR A 11 -6.88 8.76 11.06
C THR A 11 -7.93 8.19 10.12
N THR A 12 -8.45 7.00 10.42
CA THR A 12 -9.55 6.40 9.66
C THR A 12 -10.77 7.34 9.57
N HIS A 13 -11.05 8.07 10.65
CA HIS A 13 -12.12 9.07 10.68
C HIS A 13 -11.86 10.26 9.74
N VAL A 14 -10.63 10.78 9.71
CA VAL A 14 -10.24 11.87 8.79
C VAL A 14 -10.40 11.44 7.33
N LEU A 15 -10.05 10.19 6.98
CA LEU A 15 -10.26 9.66 5.63
C LEU A 15 -11.74 9.62 5.24
N GLN A 16 -12.62 9.27 6.17
CA GLN A 16 -14.05 9.29 5.95
C GLN A 16 -14.59 10.72 5.76
N GLU A 17 -14.11 11.67 6.57
CA GLU A 17 -14.41 13.09 6.36
C GLU A 17 -13.94 13.61 5.01
N MET A 18 -12.74 13.20 4.54
CA MET A 18 -12.21 13.57 3.22
C MET A 18 -13.16 13.08 2.11
N LYS A 19 -13.59 11.81 2.16
CA LYS A 19 -14.60 11.30 1.22
C LYS A 19 -15.89 12.14 1.26
N GLY A 20 -16.41 12.41 2.45
CA GLY A 20 -17.64 13.23 2.61
C GLY A 20 -17.53 14.65 2.03
N ARG A 21 -16.32 15.21 1.97
CA ARG A 21 -16.03 16.51 1.34
C ARG A 21 -15.65 16.42 -0.14
N GLY A 22 -15.58 15.20 -0.72
CA GLY A 22 -15.09 14.99 -2.09
C GLY A 22 -13.59 15.26 -2.25
N GLU A 23 -12.82 15.29 -1.16
CA GLU A 23 -11.39 15.47 -1.14
C GLU A 23 -10.69 14.16 -1.48
N LYS A 24 -9.77 14.19 -2.46
CA LYS A 24 -9.09 12.96 -2.90
C LYS A 24 -7.99 12.55 -1.94
N ILE A 25 -7.92 11.24 -1.68
CA ILE A 25 -6.98 10.61 -0.77
C ILE A 25 -5.77 10.11 -1.55
N SER A 26 -4.58 10.53 -1.12
CA SER A 26 -3.31 10.06 -1.68
C SER A 26 -2.76 8.90 -0.87
N MET A 27 -2.31 7.83 -1.55
CA MET A 27 -1.71 6.67 -0.92
C MET A 27 -0.46 6.24 -1.70
N LEU A 28 0.65 5.99 -1.02
CA LEU A 28 1.90 5.50 -1.59
C LEU A 28 2.47 4.39 -0.73
N THR A 29 3.20 3.46 -1.35
CA THR A 29 3.94 2.47 -0.58
C THR A 29 5.24 3.04 -0.03
N ALA A 30 5.68 2.53 1.14
CA ALA A 30 7.04 2.72 1.64
C ALA A 30 7.44 1.51 2.50
N TYR A 31 8.76 1.22 2.57
CA TYR A 31 9.25 -0.01 3.18
C TYR A 31 10.45 0.21 4.12
N ASP A 32 10.99 1.42 4.19
CA ASP A 32 12.11 1.80 5.04
C ASP A 32 11.94 3.19 5.65
N TYR A 33 12.80 3.51 6.62
CA TYR A 33 12.76 4.74 7.37
C TYR A 33 12.98 6.00 6.50
N SER A 34 14.00 5.99 5.64
CA SER A 34 14.43 7.18 4.90
C SER A 34 13.40 7.58 3.86
N ILE A 35 12.88 6.61 3.11
CA ILE A 35 11.85 6.83 2.10
C ILE A 35 10.52 7.20 2.75
N ALA A 36 10.11 6.50 3.83
CA ALA A 36 8.86 6.82 4.52
C ALA A 36 8.84 8.25 5.06
N LYS A 37 9.98 8.75 5.57
CA LYS A 37 10.11 10.12 6.03
C LYS A 37 9.87 11.13 4.91
N ILE A 38 10.44 10.91 3.72
CA ILE A 38 10.23 11.77 2.55
C ILE A 38 8.76 11.75 2.10
N VAL A 39 8.15 10.55 2.06
CA VAL A 39 6.75 10.38 1.65
C VAL A 39 5.79 11.07 2.63
N ASP A 40 6.05 10.99 3.94
CA ASP A 40 5.26 11.67 4.97
C ASP A 40 5.44 13.20 4.89
N GLU A 41 6.67 13.69 4.72
CA GLU A 41 6.98 15.11 4.55
C GLU A 41 6.35 15.69 3.26
N ALA A 42 6.20 14.87 2.21
CA ALA A 42 5.49 15.26 0.99
C ALA A 42 3.98 15.44 1.19
N GLY A 43 3.44 14.99 2.33
CA GLY A 43 2.04 15.18 2.71
C GLY A 43 1.11 14.05 2.25
N THR A 44 1.61 12.87 1.95
CA THR A 44 0.80 11.69 1.62
C THR A 44 -0.16 11.36 2.78
N ASP A 45 -1.41 11.02 2.47
CA ASP A 45 -2.43 10.75 3.50
C ASP A 45 -2.28 9.35 4.09
N ILE A 46 -2.00 8.35 3.25
CA ILE A 46 -1.82 6.96 3.67
C ILE A 46 -0.47 6.44 3.16
N ILE A 47 0.29 5.81 4.03
CA ILE A 47 1.45 5.02 3.65
C ILE A 47 1.10 3.54 3.78
N LEU A 48 1.27 2.79 2.69
CA LEU A 48 1.08 1.36 2.64
C LEU A 48 2.43 0.65 2.80
N VAL A 49 2.56 -0.14 3.85
CA VAL A 49 3.60 -1.17 3.91
C VAL A 49 3.03 -2.41 3.23
N GLY A 50 3.18 -2.45 1.91
CA GLY A 50 2.60 -3.48 1.06
C GLY A 50 3.45 -4.75 1.00
N ASP A 51 2.81 -5.89 0.78
CA ASP A 51 3.50 -7.16 0.48
C ASP A 51 4.25 -7.11 -0.87
N SER A 52 4.00 -6.08 -1.69
CA SER A 52 4.82 -5.68 -2.84
C SER A 52 6.30 -5.45 -2.48
N ALA A 53 6.65 -5.31 -1.18
CA ALA A 53 8.03 -5.40 -0.70
C ALA A 53 8.73 -6.69 -1.14
N SER A 54 7.99 -7.79 -1.28
CA SER A 54 8.49 -9.04 -1.85
C SER A 54 9.11 -8.84 -3.23
N ASN A 55 8.47 -8.03 -4.08
CA ASN A 55 8.95 -7.74 -5.42
C ASN A 55 10.06 -6.67 -5.42
N VAL A 56 9.76 -5.47 -4.90
CA VAL A 56 10.62 -4.28 -5.10
C VAL A 56 11.78 -4.19 -4.11
N MET A 57 11.72 -4.88 -2.97
CA MET A 57 12.79 -4.91 -1.97
C MET A 57 13.56 -6.23 -1.96
N ALA A 58 12.87 -7.37 -2.13
CA ALA A 58 13.49 -8.70 -2.05
C ALA A 58 13.73 -9.34 -3.43
N GLY A 59 13.18 -8.79 -4.53
CA GLY A 59 13.41 -9.27 -5.89
C GLY A 59 12.66 -10.56 -6.24
N HIS A 60 11.62 -10.93 -5.51
CA HIS A 60 10.79 -12.07 -5.83
C HIS A 60 9.82 -11.76 -6.99
N GLU A 61 9.41 -12.78 -7.73
CA GLU A 61 8.45 -12.63 -8.85
C GLU A 61 7.02 -12.34 -8.39
N THR A 62 6.66 -12.76 -7.17
CA THR A 62 5.32 -12.58 -6.59
C THR A 62 5.39 -12.04 -5.17
N THR A 63 4.24 -11.61 -4.63
CA THR A 63 4.13 -11.15 -3.24
C THR A 63 4.11 -12.31 -2.22
N LEU A 64 3.93 -13.56 -2.67
CA LEU A 64 3.71 -14.73 -1.81
C LEU A 64 4.87 -15.08 -0.86
N PRO A 65 6.16 -14.91 -1.23
CA PRO A 65 7.27 -15.34 -0.38
C PRO A 65 7.49 -14.49 0.87
N ILE A 66 6.98 -13.25 0.91
CA ILE A 66 7.25 -12.38 2.06
C ILE A 66 6.59 -12.91 3.33
N THR A 67 7.34 -12.89 4.43
CA THR A 67 6.88 -13.41 5.72
C THR A 67 6.30 -12.31 6.60
N LEU A 68 5.54 -12.70 7.63
CA LEU A 68 5.03 -11.78 8.64
C LEU A 68 6.16 -11.02 9.36
N ASP A 69 7.27 -11.68 9.67
CA ASP A 69 8.41 -11.06 10.33
C ASP A 69 9.07 -9.98 9.47
N GLN A 70 9.17 -10.22 8.15
CA GLN A 70 9.66 -9.22 7.20
C GLN A 70 8.69 -8.04 7.10
N MET A 71 7.38 -8.28 7.06
CA MET A 71 6.38 -7.21 7.06
C MET A 71 6.45 -6.37 8.36
N ILE A 72 6.64 -6.99 9.51
CA ILE A 72 6.84 -6.31 10.79
C ILE A 72 8.12 -5.47 10.77
N TYR A 73 9.22 -5.99 10.21
CA TYR A 73 10.48 -5.24 10.06
C TYR A 73 10.29 -3.97 9.22
N HIS A 74 9.67 -4.08 8.05
CA HIS A 74 9.36 -2.94 7.18
C HIS A 74 8.43 -1.94 7.88
N ALA A 75 7.33 -2.43 8.46
CA ALA A 75 6.37 -1.60 9.15
C ALA A 75 6.98 -0.83 10.33
N SER A 76 7.81 -1.47 11.15
CA SER A 76 8.53 -0.83 12.25
C SER A 76 9.46 0.29 11.77
N SER A 77 10.09 0.11 10.60
CA SER A 77 10.95 1.12 10.00
C SER A 77 10.15 2.33 9.53
N VAL A 78 9.01 2.09 8.90
CA VAL A 78 8.09 3.14 8.41
C VAL A 78 7.48 3.92 9.56
N ILE A 79 6.95 3.24 10.58
CA ILE A 79 6.27 3.88 11.72
C ILE A 79 7.19 4.86 12.45
N ARG A 80 8.48 4.53 12.61
CA ARG A 80 9.45 5.44 13.26
C ARG A 80 9.74 6.71 12.45
N ALA A 81 9.39 6.71 11.17
CA ALA A 81 9.72 7.82 10.26
C ALA A 81 8.59 8.85 10.11
N ILE A 82 7.34 8.48 10.42
CA ILE A 82 6.16 9.28 10.07
C ILE A 82 5.66 10.11 11.24
N ASN A 83 5.05 11.25 10.91
CA ASN A 83 4.40 12.13 11.87
C ASN A 83 2.91 12.37 11.55
N ARG A 84 2.52 12.26 10.28
CA ARG A 84 1.19 12.65 9.78
C ARG A 84 0.41 11.47 9.22
N SER A 85 0.98 10.69 8.33
CA SER A 85 0.27 9.70 7.52
C SER A 85 -0.35 8.57 8.35
N LEU A 86 -1.49 8.05 7.90
CA LEU A 86 -2.02 6.77 8.38
C LEU A 86 -1.19 5.63 7.78
N VAL A 87 -0.69 4.72 8.60
CA VAL A 87 0.03 3.54 8.11
C VAL A 87 -0.87 2.32 8.08
N VAL A 88 -0.98 1.71 6.90
CA VAL A 88 -1.67 0.45 6.65
C VAL A 88 -0.62 -0.61 6.34
N VAL A 89 -0.71 -1.80 6.95
CA VAL A 89 0.24 -2.90 6.76
C VAL A 89 -0.48 -4.12 6.21
N ASP A 90 0.04 -4.69 5.14
CA ASP A 90 -0.52 -5.92 4.58
C ASP A 90 -0.26 -7.11 5.49
N LEU A 91 -1.32 -7.91 5.72
CA LEU A 91 -1.13 -9.28 6.16
C LEU A 91 -0.63 -10.12 4.99
N PRO A 92 0.54 -10.79 5.10
CA PRO A 92 1.07 -11.55 4.00
C PRO A 92 0.28 -12.86 3.78
N PHE A 93 0.43 -13.41 2.58
CA PHE A 93 -0.20 -14.66 2.21
C PHE A 93 0.07 -15.78 3.23
N GLY A 94 -0.98 -16.56 3.53
CA GLY A 94 -0.94 -17.66 4.49
C GLY A 94 -1.26 -17.27 5.93
N ASN A 95 -1.33 -15.96 6.25
CA ASN A 95 -1.53 -15.48 7.61
C ASN A 95 -3.00 -15.19 7.99
N TYR A 96 -3.94 -15.32 7.05
CA TYR A 96 -5.35 -15.00 7.32
C TYR A 96 -6.38 -15.80 6.50
N GLN A 97 -5.94 -16.53 5.45
CA GLN A 97 -6.87 -17.24 4.56
C GLN A 97 -7.41 -18.54 5.14
N GLY A 98 -6.68 -19.18 6.05
CA GLY A 98 -7.01 -20.50 6.55
C GLY A 98 -7.72 -20.56 7.90
N ASP A 99 -7.41 -19.62 8.80
CA ASP A 99 -7.94 -19.58 10.17
C ASP A 99 -8.05 -18.14 10.68
N SER A 100 -9.25 -17.73 11.08
CA SER A 100 -9.54 -16.40 11.61
C SER A 100 -8.79 -16.10 12.94
N ARG A 101 -8.44 -17.11 13.72
CA ARG A 101 -7.62 -16.96 14.95
C ARG A 101 -6.16 -16.67 14.61
N GLU A 102 -5.64 -17.29 13.57
CA GLU A 102 -4.31 -17.00 13.04
C GLU A 102 -4.25 -15.56 12.47
N ALA A 103 -5.29 -15.17 11.72
CA ALA A 103 -5.45 -13.82 11.21
C ALA A 103 -5.38 -12.77 12.33
N LEU A 104 -6.11 -12.99 13.42
CA LEU A 104 -6.08 -12.11 14.58
C LEU A 104 -4.69 -12.09 15.25
N ARG A 105 -4.03 -13.23 15.42
CA ARG A 105 -2.68 -13.30 16.02
C ARG A 105 -1.67 -12.52 15.17
N SER A 106 -1.73 -12.68 13.85
CA SER A 106 -0.87 -11.98 12.90
C SER A 106 -1.10 -10.47 12.93
N ALA A 107 -2.37 -10.04 12.93
CA ALA A 107 -2.72 -8.63 13.08
C ALA A 107 -2.24 -8.04 14.43
N ILE A 108 -2.43 -8.75 15.55
CA ILE A 108 -1.93 -8.33 16.87
C ILE A 108 -0.41 -8.16 16.85
N ARG A 109 0.34 -9.04 16.19
CA ARG A 109 1.79 -8.92 16.07
C ARG A 109 2.17 -7.64 15.32
N ILE A 110 1.54 -7.35 14.18
CA ILE A 110 1.77 -6.11 13.43
C ILE A 110 1.48 -4.89 14.30
N MET A 111 0.34 -4.86 14.99
CA MET A 111 -0.05 -3.73 15.84
C MET A 111 0.88 -3.52 17.04
N LYS A 112 1.37 -4.60 17.66
CA LYS A 112 2.21 -4.51 18.86
C LYS A 112 3.70 -4.38 18.57
N GLU A 113 4.21 -5.10 17.57
CA GLU A 113 5.64 -5.16 17.29
C GLU A 113 6.10 -4.04 16.38
N ALA A 114 5.22 -3.59 15.45
CA ALA A 114 5.49 -2.48 14.55
C ALA A 114 4.80 -1.17 14.95
N GLU A 115 3.86 -1.20 15.91
CA GLU A 115 3.03 -0.05 16.28
C GLU A 115 2.22 0.52 15.10
N ALA A 116 1.83 -0.35 14.15
CA ALA A 116 1.05 0.03 12.99
C ALA A 116 -0.34 0.58 13.36
N HIS A 117 -0.98 1.32 12.44
CA HIS A 117 -2.26 1.94 12.69
C HIS A 117 -3.44 1.07 12.23
N SER A 118 -3.22 0.22 11.24
CA SER A 118 -4.24 -0.64 10.62
C SER A 118 -3.60 -1.75 9.79
N VAL A 119 -4.41 -2.73 9.40
CA VAL A 119 -3.98 -3.83 8.53
C VAL A 119 -4.81 -3.88 7.25
N LYS A 120 -4.26 -4.49 6.17
CA LYS A 120 -4.97 -4.75 4.92
C LYS A 120 -5.02 -6.25 4.63
N LEU A 121 -6.15 -6.73 4.11
CA LEU A 121 -6.38 -8.11 3.70
C LEU A 121 -6.96 -8.14 2.28
N GLU A 122 -6.55 -9.13 1.49
CA GLU A 122 -7.02 -9.37 0.12
C GLU A 122 -8.11 -10.44 0.10
N GLY A 123 -9.24 -10.13 -0.52
CA GLY A 123 -10.40 -11.01 -0.66
C GLY A 123 -11.69 -10.37 -0.15
N GLY A 124 -12.80 -11.05 -0.44
CA GLY A 124 -14.16 -10.66 -0.04
C GLY A 124 -14.77 -11.66 0.95
N ARG A 125 -15.89 -12.26 0.54
CA ARG A 125 -16.65 -13.23 1.36
C ARG A 125 -15.85 -14.41 1.87
N GLU A 126 -14.80 -14.83 1.15
CA GLU A 126 -13.97 -15.97 1.54
C GLU A 126 -13.07 -15.69 2.75
N ILE A 127 -12.84 -14.43 3.10
CA ILE A 127 -12.02 -14.03 4.25
C ILE A 127 -12.80 -13.26 5.31
N ILE A 128 -14.12 -13.18 5.17
CA ILE A 128 -14.95 -12.30 6.01
C ILE A 128 -14.83 -12.64 7.50
N GLU A 129 -14.74 -13.92 7.86
CA GLU A 129 -14.56 -14.34 9.25
C GLU A 129 -13.26 -13.81 9.85
N SER A 130 -12.18 -13.76 9.06
CA SER A 130 -10.90 -13.18 9.47
C SER A 130 -10.99 -11.67 9.67
N VAL A 131 -11.68 -10.98 8.75
CA VAL A 131 -11.94 -9.54 8.84
C VAL A 131 -12.73 -9.20 10.11
N GLU A 132 -13.86 -9.85 10.33
CA GLU A 132 -14.71 -9.64 11.52
C GLU A 132 -13.96 -9.95 12.82
N ARG A 133 -13.14 -11.00 12.83
CA ARG A 133 -12.34 -11.39 13.99
C ARG A 133 -11.30 -10.33 14.35
N ILE A 134 -10.64 -9.75 13.37
CA ILE A 134 -9.65 -8.67 13.57
C ILE A 134 -10.35 -7.40 14.04
N LEU A 135 -11.44 -7.01 13.40
CA LEU A 135 -12.25 -5.84 13.76
C LEU A 135 -12.82 -5.94 15.18
N SER A 136 -13.27 -7.14 15.61
CA SER A 136 -13.78 -7.37 16.97
C SER A 136 -12.75 -7.14 18.07
N ALA A 137 -11.45 -7.20 17.73
CA ALA A 137 -10.35 -6.88 18.64
C ALA A 137 -9.99 -5.38 18.66
N GLY A 138 -10.71 -4.54 17.90
CA GLY A 138 -10.47 -3.10 17.81
C GLY A 138 -9.36 -2.70 16.84
N ILE A 139 -8.93 -3.60 15.94
CA ILE A 139 -7.91 -3.33 14.93
C ILE A 139 -8.60 -2.87 13.64
N PRO A 140 -8.30 -1.66 13.11
CA PRO A 140 -8.89 -1.19 11.86
C PRO A 140 -8.41 -2.02 10.67
N VAL A 141 -9.35 -2.37 9.77
CA VAL A 141 -9.09 -3.20 8.57
C VAL A 141 -9.42 -2.41 7.31
N MET A 142 -8.54 -2.48 6.32
CA MET A 142 -8.77 -2.09 4.94
C MET A 142 -8.93 -3.35 4.09
N GLY A 143 -10.00 -3.43 3.28
CA GLY A 143 -10.21 -4.51 2.32
C GLY A 143 -9.43 -4.29 1.03
N HIS A 144 -9.26 -5.35 0.23
CA HIS A 144 -8.68 -5.26 -1.11
C HIS A 144 -9.37 -6.24 -2.06
N LEU A 145 -9.98 -5.71 -3.12
CA LEU A 145 -10.76 -6.46 -4.12
C LEU A 145 -10.26 -6.18 -5.56
N GLY A 146 -10.72 -7.00 -6.47
CA GLY A 146 -10.35 -6.96 -7.88
C GLY A 146 -9.19 -7.91 -8.16
N LEU A 147 -8.12 -7.43 -8.76
CA LEU A 147 -6.87 -8.20 -8.83
C LEU A 147 -6.24 -8.20 -7.43
N THR A 148 -6.14 -9.37 -6.84
CA THR A 148 -5.46 -9.58 -5.57
C THR A 148 -4.15 -10.33 -5.84
N PRO A 149 -2.96 -9.69 -5.73
CA PRO A 149 -1.67 -10.30 -6.03
C PRO A 149 -1.40 -11.61 -5.29
N GLN A 150 -1.89 -11.74 -4.07
CA GLN A 150 -1.79 -12.99 -3.30
C GLN A 150 -2.55 -14.17 -3.94
N SER A 151 -3.50 -13.90 -4.83
CA SER A 151 -4.25 -14.91 -5.59
C SER A 151 -3.71 -15.13 -7.01
N ILE A 152 -2.49 -14.69 -7.32
CA ILE A 152 -1.96 -14.65 -8.69
C ILE A 152 -1.96 -16.04 -9.36
N TYR A 153 -1.66 -17.11 -8.66
CA TYR A 153 -1.69 -18.45 -9.22
C TYR A 153 -3.11 -18.97 -9.49
N LYS A 154 -4.11 -18.49 -8.72
CA LYS A 154 -5.53 -18.76 -9.00
C LYS A 154 -5.98 -18.05 -10.28
N PHE A 155 -5.52 -16.82 -10.49
CA PHE A 155 -5.89 -16.02 -11.67
C PHE A 155 -5.06 -16.39 -12.92
N GLY A 156 -3.83 -16.84 -12.74
CA GLY A 156 -2.90 -17.19 -13.81
C GLY A 156 -2.35 -15.99 -14.59
N THR A 157 -2.89 -14.79 -14.39
CA THR A 157 -2.47 -13.56 -15.09
C THR A 157 -2.74 -12.31 -14.25
N TYR A 158 -2.01 -11.22 -14.58
CA TYR A 158 -2.27 -9.87 -14.02
C TYR A 158 -3.29 -9.07 -14.85
N THR A 159 -4.31 -9.69 -15.41
CA THR A 159 -5.33 -9.03 -16.23
C THR A 159 -6.36 -8.29 -15.38
N VAL A 160 -7.07 -7.35 -16.02
CA VAL A 160 -8.20 -6.62 -15.41
C VAL A 160 -9.29 -7.63 -15.01
N ARG A 161 -9.77 -7.53 -13.76
CA ARG A 161 -10.81 -8.38 -13.14
C ARG A 161 -12.19 -7.75 -13.29
N ALA A 162 -13.21 -8.54 -13.01
CA ALA A 162 -14.61 -8.10 -12.98
C ALA A 162 -15.06 -7.39 -14.28
N LYS A 163 -14.64 -7.91 -15.43
CA LYS A 163 -15.12 -7.47 -16.74
C LYS A 163 -16.48 -8.08 -17.08
N GLU A 164 -16.69 -9.31 -16.67
CA GLU A 164 -17.93 -10.04 -16.88
C GLU A 164 -18.96 -9.62 -15.81
N GLU A 165 -20.23 -9.57 -16.19
CA GLU A 165 -21.32 -9.07 -15.36
C GLU A 165 -21.43 -9.80 -14.02
N GLU A 166 -21.27 -11.13 -14.03
CA GLU A 166 -21.34 -11.94 -12.82
C GLU A 166 -20.18 -11.65 -11.84
N GLU A 167 -18.95 -11.53 -12.36
CA GLU A 167 -17.79 -11.17 -11.54
C GLU A 167 -17.92 -9.73 -10.99
N ALA A 168 -18.45 -8.81 -11.80
CA ALA A 168 -18.70 -7.43 -11.38
C ALA A 168 -19.75 -7.33 -10.26
N LYS A 169 -20.82 -8.17 -10.35
CA LYS A 169 -21.84 -8.26 -9.31
C LYS A 169 -21.25 -8.81 -8.00
N VAL A 170 -20.49 -9.89 -8.07
CA VAL A 170 -19.82 -10.47 -6.90
C VAL A 170 -18.87 -9.47 -6.25
N LEU A 171 -18.07 -8.72 -7.04
CA LEU A 171 -17.18 -7.70 -6.51
C LEU A 171 -17.94 -6.60 -5.76
N LEU A 172 -19.07 -6.13 -6.30
CA LEU A 172 -19.90 -5.11 -5.63
C LEU A 172 -20.52 -5.66 -4.33
N GLU A 173 -21.02 -6.89 -4.34
CA GLU A 173 -21.54 -7.55 -3.15
C GLU A 173 -20.47 -7.70 -2.07
N ASP A 174 -19.26 -8.12 -2.44
CA ASP A 174 -18.13 -8.28 -1.53
C ASP A 174 -17.67 -6.92 -0.96
N ALA A 175 -17.69 -5.85 -1.77
CA ALA A 175 -17.37 -4.51 -1.30
C ALA A 175 -18.37 -4.02 -0.23
N ILE A 176 -19.66 -4.28 -0.44
CA ILE A 176 -20.71 -3.97 0.54
C ILE A 176 -20.53 -4.81 1.82
N LEU A 177 -20.26 -6.11 1.67
CA LEU A 177 -20.04 -7.01 2.80
C LEU A 177 -18.85 -6.57 3.68
N LEU A 178 -17.73 -6.15 3.06
CA LEU A 178 -16.58 -5.63 3.80
C LEU A 178 -16.89 -4.33 4.54
N GLN A 179 -17.68 -3.44 3.94
CA GLN A 179 -18.15 -2.24 4.63
C GLN A 179 -19.07 -2.59 5.81
N GLU A 180 -20.03 -3.49 5.63
CA GLU A 180 -20.97 -3.92 6.68
C GLU A 180 -20.24 -4.61 7.84
N ALA A 181 -19.16 -5.35 7.55
CA ALA A 181 -18.27 -5.92 8.56
C ALA A 181 -17.54 -4.85 9.39
N GLY A 182 -17.37 -3.62 8.87
CA GLY A 182 -16.73 -2.50 9.54
C GLY A 182 -15.35 -2.12 9.02
N CYS A 183 -14.96 -2.54 7.82
CA CYS A 183 -13.75 -2.03 7.16
C CYS A 183 -13.83 -0.51 7.02
N PHE A 184 -12.70 0.20 7.26
CA PHE A 184 -12.67 1.66 7.16
C PHE A 184 -12.39 2.18 5.73
N GLY A 185 -12.05 1.30 4.80
CA GLY A 185 -11.77 1.61 3.40
C GLY A 185 -11.50 0.35 2.60
N ILE A 186 -11.51 0.47 1.27
CA ILE A 186 -11.28 -0.64 0.34
C ILE A 186 -10.33 -0.18 -0.75
N ILE A 187 -9.37 -1.05 -1.13
CA ILE A 187 -8.59 -0.91 -2.36
C ILE A 187 -9.31 -1.67 -3.47
N LEU A 188 -9.41 -1.05 -4.66
CA LEU A 188 -9.81 -1.71 -5.91
C LEU A 188 -8.63 -1.73 -6.87
N GLU A 189 -8.15 -2.92 -7.21
CA GLU A 189 -7.05 -3.08 -8.15
C GLU A 189 -7.50 -3.67 -9.47
N LYS A 190 -7.09 -3.02 -10.58
CA LYS A 190 -7.28 -3.50 -11.96
C LYS A 190 -8.70 -3.98 -12.25
N VAL A 191 -9.67 -3.11 -11.99
CA VAL A 191 -11.08 -3.30 -12.34
C VAL A 191 -11.52 -2.22 -13.34
N PRO A 192 -12.61 -2.44 -14.14
CA PRO A 192 -13.14 -1.43 -15.03
C PRO A 192 -13.50 -0.13 -14.28
N ALA A 193 -13.15 1.03 -14.86
CA ALA A 193 -13.34 2.34 -14.24
C ALA A 193 -14.80 2.63 -13.86
N ASP A 194 -15.75 2.25 -14.73
CA ASP A 194 -17.18 2.45 -14.48
C ASP A 194 -17.68 1.60 -13.29
N LEU A 195 -17.15 0.38 -13.14
CA LEU A 195 -17.46 -0.47 -12.00
C LEU A 195 -16.87 0.12 -10.71
N ALA A 196 -15.61 0.55 -10.74
CA ALA A 196 -14.99 1.17 -9.58
C ALA A 196 -15.72 2.45 -9.13
N THR A 197 -16.19 3.27 -10.08
CA THR A 197 -17.02 4.43 -9.79
C THR A 197 -18.33 4.02 -9.12
N LYS A 198 -19.03 3.00 -9.64
CA LYS A 198 -20.26 2.49 -9.02
C LYS A 198 -20.05 1.97 -7.60
N VAL A 199 -18.92 1.31 -7.34
CA VAL A 199 -18.55 0.86 -5.99
C VAL A 199 -18.31 2.05 -5.08
N ALA A 200 -17.54 3.05 -5.52
CA ALA A 200 -17.25 4.25 -4.75
C ALA A 200 -18.51 5.06 -4.40
N ASP A 201 -19.45 5.19 -5.35
CA ASP A 201 -20.73 5.87 -5.14
C ASP A 201 -21.66 5.11 -4.18
N LYS A 202 -21.54 3.77 -4.15
CA LYS A 202 -22.41 2.92 -3.32
C LYS A 202 -21.93 2.84 -1.87
N LEU A 203 -20.63 2.92 -1.63
CA LEU A 203 -20.04 2.77 -0.31
C LEU A 203 -19.95 4.12 0.42
N GLU A 204 -20.09 4.08 1.73
CA GLU A 204 -19.84 5.22 2.61
C GLU A 204 -18.36 5.36 3.00
N ILE A 205 -17.62 4.24 3.00
CA ILE A 205 -16.18 4.20 3.30
C ILE A 205 -15.34 4.58 2.07
N PRO A 206 -14.10 5.11 2.25
CA PRO A 206 -13.21 5.45 1.16
C PRO A 206 -12.87 4.26 0.25
N VAL A 207 -12.89 4.49 -1.05
CA VAL A 207 -12.44 3.55 -2.09
C VAL A 207 -11.18 4.10 -2.76
N ILE A 208 -10.07 3.36 -2.64
CA ILE A 208 -8.76 3.72 -3.20
C ILE A 208 -8.50 2.85 -4.43
N GLY A 209 -8.16 3.46 -5.55
CA GLY A 209 -7.93 2.75 -6.82
C GLY A 209 -6.45 2.56 -7.15
N ILE A 210 -6.15 1.45 -7.81
CA ILE A 210 -4.93 1.25 -8.57
C ILE A 210 -5.28 0.54 -9.88
N GLY A 211 -5.15 1.25 -11.01
CA GLY A 211 -5.65 0.74 -12.29
C GLY A 211 -7.17 0.55 -12.32
N ALA A 212 -7.92 1.35 -11.57
CA ALA A 212 -9.37 1.30 -11.41
C ALA A 212 -10.07 2.60 -11.89
N GLY A 213 -9.37 3.47 -12.60
CA GLY A 213 -9.91 4.74 -13.08
C GLY A 213 -9.91 5.86 -12.04
N GLY A 214 -10.44 7.04 -12.41
CA GLY A 214 -10.40 8.25 -11.58
C GLY A 214 -11.67 8.54 -10.78
N GLY A 215 -12.74 7.72 -10.93
CA GLY A 215 -14.03 7.90 -10.27
C GLY A 215 -14.08 7.42 -8.82
N VAL A 216 -12.95 7.05 -8.23
CA VAL A 216 -12.83 6.61 -6.83
C VAL A 216 -12.34 7.73 -5.92
N ASP A 217 -12.33 7.51 -4.61
CA ASP A 217 -12.03 8.54 -3.61
C ASP A 217 -10.53 8.84 -3.46
N GLY A 218 -9.68 7.91 -3.86
CA GLY A 218 -8.23 8.08 -3.80
C GLY A 218 -7.48 7.18 -4.77
N GLN A 219 -6.15 7.28 -4.77
CA GLN A 219 -5.27 6.48 -5.62
C GLN A 219 -4.07 5.97 -4.83
N VAL A 220 -3.64 4.74 -5.11
CA VAL A 220 -2.39 4.18 -4.61
C VAL A 220 -1.46 3.79 -5.75
N LEU A 221 -0.16 3.99 -5.55
CA LEU A 221 0.91 3.47 -6.40
C LEU A 221 2.03 2.87 -5.57
N VAL A 222 2.70 1.87 -6.14
CA VAL A 222 3.99 1.40 -5.62
C VAL A 222 5.04 2.49 -5.89
N LEU A 223 5.68 2.98 -4.85
CA LEU A 223 6.58 4.14 -4.93
C LEU A 223 7.75 3.89 -5.90
N HIS A 224 8.35 2.70 -5.87
CA HIS A 224 9.46 2.32 -6.75
C HIS A 224 9.09 2.41 -8.23
N ASP A 225 7.86 2.01 -8.57
CA ASP A 225 7.34 2.07 -9.94
C ASP A 225 7.06 3.53 -10.33
N MET A 226 6.42 4.30 -9.44
CA MET A 226 6.10 5.70 -9.65
C MET A 226 7.35 6.58 -9.86
N LEU A 227 8.42 6.29 -9.12
CA LEU A 227 9.68 7.02 -9.23
C LEU A 227 10.59 6.50 -10.34
N GLY A 228 10.19 5.43 -11.06
CA GLY A 228 10.98 4.86 -12.15
C GLY A 228 12.25 4.15 -11.68
N ILE A 229 12.26 3.58 -10.48
CA ILE A 229 13.33 2.70 -10.01
C ILE A 229 13.18 1.34 -10.69
N THR A 230 11.96 0.79 -10.71
CA THR A 230 11.60 -0.46 -11.42
C THR A 230 11.46 -0.15 -12.92
N GLN A 231 12.32 -0.73 -13.78
CA GLN A 231 12.32 -0.44 -15.22
C GLN A 231 11.40 -1.36 -16.03
N GLU A 232 11.34 -2.65 -15.67
CA GLU A 232 10.66 -3.69 -16.44
C GLU A 232 9.14 -3.63 -16.29
N PHE A 233 8.60 -2.97 -15.25
CA PHE A 233 7.17 -2.89 -14.98
C PHE A 233 6.59 -1.56 -15.50
N SER A 234 5.78 -1.61 -16.55
CA SER A 234 5.17 -0.42 -17.17
C SER A 234 3.71 -0.67 -17.60
N PRO A 235 2.79 -0.96 -16.67
CA PRO A 235 1.39 -1.14 -17.01
C PRO A 235 0.74 0.18 -17.39
N ARG A 236 -0.39 0.11 -18.17
CA ARG A 236 -1.10 1.29 -18.66
C ARG A 236 -1.50 2.30 -17.58
N PHE A 237 -1.78 1.85 -16.36
CA PHE A 237 -2.22 2.71 -15.24
C PHE A 237 -1.08 3.42 -14.52
N LEU A 238 0.16 2.98 -14.72
CA LEU A 238 1.33 3.57 -14.07
C LEU A 238 1.75 4.85 -14.79
N ARG A 239 1.75 5.96 -14.04
CA ARG A 239 2.45 7.16 -14.43
C ARG A 239 3.76 7.25 -13.69
N ARG A 240 4.88 7.30 -14.40
CA ARG A 240 6.17 7.62 -13.82
C ARG A 240 6.30 9.13 -13.65
N TYR A 241 6.63 9.56 -12.45
CA TYR A 241 6.83 10.97 -12.13
C TYR A 241 8.30 11.37 -12.21
N HIS A 242 9.20 10.39 -12.20
CA HIS A 242 10.63 10.58 -12.38
C HIS A 242 11.28 9.31 -12.95
N ASP A 243 12.60 9.38 -13.27
CA ASP A 243 13.45 8.26 -13.69
C ASP A 243 14.64 8.16 -12.73
N LEU A 244 14.35 7.75 -11.49
CA LEU A 244 15.39 7.63 -10.45
C LEU A 244 16.38 6.51 -10.75
N HIS A 245 16.03 5.50 -11.54
CA HIS A 245 16.99 4.50 -11.99
C HIS A 245 18.20 5.15 -12.69
N LYS A 246 17.92 6.03 -13.65
CA LYS A 246 18.94 6.76 -14.41
C LYS A 246 19.78 7.67 -13.51
N GLU A 247 19.14 8.41 -12.62
CA GLU A 247 19.81 9.35 -11.71
C GLU A 247 20.73 8.61 -10.73
N ILE A 248 20.24 7.52 -10.13
CA ILE A 248 21.03 6.70 -9.21
C ILE A 248 22.20 6.04 -9.96
N LEU A 249 21.97 5.50 -11.16
CA LEU A 249 23.02 4.89 -11.97
C LEU A 249 24.12 5.90 -12.30
N MET A 250 23.74 7.11 -12.72
CA MET A 250 24.69 8.19 -13.02
C MET A 250 25.48 8.60 -11.77
N ALA A 251 24.84 8.79 -10.63
CA ALA A 251 25.51 9.14 -9.38
C ALA A 251 26.52 8.06 -8.95
N CYS A 252 26.14 6.78 -9.05
CA CYS A 252 27.04 5.67 -8.74
C CYS A 252 28.23 5.62 -9.73
N SER A 253 28.00 5.85 -11.01
CA SER A 253 29.06 5.87 -12.02
C SER A 253 30.07 6.99 -11.76
N ASN A 254 29.58 8.20 -11.49
CA ASN A 254 30.43 9.35 -11.15
C ASN A 254 31.30 9.06 -9.91
N TYR A 255 30.71 8.51 -8.84
CA TYR A 255 31.47 8.11 -7.66
C TYR A 255 32.57 7.08 -7.98
N ILE A 256 32.23 6.06 -8.79
CA ILE A 256 33.20 5.03 -9.21
C ILE A 256 34.37 5.66 -10.00
N ASP A 257 34.06 6.59 -10.90
CA ASP A 257 35.08 7.27 -11.72
C ASP A 257 35.97 8.16 -10.84
N ASP A 258 35.43 8.91 -9.90
CA ASP A 258 36.17 9.74 -8.96
C ASP A 258 37.12 8.89 -8.08
N VAL A 259 36.66 7.76 -7.54
CA VAL A 259 37.51 6.84 -6.77
C VAL A 259 38.63 6.27 -7.63
N LYS A 260 38.32 5.83 -8.86
CA LYS A 260 39.33 5.24 -9.76
C LYS A 260 40.37 6.24 -10.28
N SER A 261 39.95 7.48 -10.49
CA SER A 261 40.80 8.58 -10.90
C SER A 261 41.55 9.24 -9.75
N ARG A 262 41.32 8.82 -8.48
CA ARG A 262 41.83 9.42 -7.24
C ARG A 262 41.41 10.87 -7.03
N ASN A 263 40.26 11.25 -7.57
CA ASN A 263 39.62 12.55 -7.35
C ASN A 263 38.80 12.58 -6.04
N PHE A 264 38.42 11.39 -5.54
CA PHE A 264 37.77 11.20 -4.24
C PHE A 264 38.55 10.16 -3.39
N PRO A 265 38.85 10.45 -2.09
CA PRO A 265 38.68 11.75 -1.44
C PRO A 265 39.76 12.75 -1.87
N ASN A 266 39.40 14.01 -2.06
CA ASN A 266 40.36 15.09 -2.27
C ASN A 266 40.93 15.63 -0.92
N SER A 267 41.81 16.64 -0.96
CA SER A 267 42.43 17.18 0.25
C SER A 267 41.49 17.81 1.27
N GLU A 268 40.30 18.21 0.87
CA GLU A 268 39.28 18.79 1.76
C GLU A 268 38.38 17.73 2.41
N GLU A 269 38.43 16.50 1.90
CA GLU A 269 37.61 15.35 2.35
C GLU A 269 38.40 14.35 3.20
N GLN A 270 39.67 14.69 3.57
CA GLN A 270 40.57 13.86 4.38
C GLN A 270 40.69 14.42 5.81
N TYR A 271 40.97 13.54 6.78
CA TYR A 271 41.24 13.88 8.18
C TYR A 271 42.68 13.73 8.51
#